data_697bab02cb6ff299e10659e2b2f8bc54
#
_entry.id   697bab02cb6ff299e10659e2b2f8bc54
#
_cell.length_a   1.000
_cell.length_b   1.000
_cell.length_c   1.000
_cell.angle_alpha   90.00
_cell.angle_beta   90.00
_cell.angle_gamma   90.00
#
_symmetry.space_group_name_H-M   'P 1'
#
loop_
_entity.id
_entity.type
_entity.pdbx_description
1 polymer ?
#
loop_
_entity_poly.entity_id
_entity_poly.type
_entity_poly.pdbx_seq_one_letter_code
_entity_poly.pdbx_strand_id
1 'polypeptide(L)'
;MRIGMFTDSYFPQVSGVSTSIRTLKEELEAEGHEVIIFTTTDPKADEDEKNIIRLTSIPFLSFKDRRIAVKGMNKALREAKKQKIDIVHTHTEFSWGLTGKFVGYMLQIPTVHTYHTMYEKYLHYIANGRVVKPKAVKIASRYFCNRTMGIIAPSQQMKEKLASYNIYKEIRVIPTGVRIPDRIDGIKAKKREELGISDSELVLLSLSR
;
A
#
# COMPACT_ATOMS: atom_id res chain seq x y z
N MET A 1 -16.33 -5.51 -11.32
CA MET A 1 -16.42 -4.33 -10.43
C MET A 1 -15.32 -3.35 -10.79
N ARG A 2 -15.52 -2.05 -10.53
CA ARG A 2 -14.50 -1.01 -10.64
C ARG A 2 -14.01 -0.63 -9.26
N ILE A 3 -12.73 -0.87 -9.01
CA ILE A 3 -12.11 -0.75 -7.70
C ILE A 3 -11.18 0.45 -7.70
N GLY A 4 -11.44 1.45 -6.85
CA GLY A 4 -10.55 2.60 -6.66
C GLY A 4 -9.58 2.32 -5.52
N MET A 5 -8.29 2.10 -5.82
CA MET A 5 -7.23 1.93 -4.82
C MET A 5 -6.56 3.26 -4.51
N PHE A 6 -6.54 3.65 -3.23
CA PHE A 6 -5.98 4.92 -2.76
C PHE A 6 -4.74 4.68 -1.92
N THR A 7 -3.60 5.21 -2.36
CA THR A 7 -2.30 4.98 -1.72
C THR A 7 -1.34 6.16 -1.85
N ASP A 8 -0.59 6.45 -0.79
CA ASP A 8 0.48 7.47 -0.79
C ASP A 8 1.79 6.95 -1.39
N SER A 9 1.90 5.63 -1.64
CA SER A 9 3.11 4.98 -2.16
C SER A 9 2.75 4.02 -3.28
N TYR A 10 3.22 4.32 -4.50
CA TYR A 10 3.08 3.46 -5.67
C TYR A 10 4.29 3.61 -6.59
N PHE A 11 4.41 2.73 -7.60
CA PHE A 11 5.48 2.84 -8.58
C PHE A 11 5.53 4.24 -9.24
N PRO A 12 6.72 4.71 -9.59
CA PRO A 12 8.03 4.04 -9.62
C PRO A 12 8.70 3.88 -8.25
N GLN A 13 8.11 4.38 -7.18
CA GLN A 13 8.61 4.18 -5.82
C GLN A 13 8.43 2.72 -5.38
N VAL A 14 9.53 1.95 -5.35
CA VAL A 14 9.52 0.54 -4.96
C VAL A 14 9.45 0.41 -3.44
N SER A 15 8.46 -0.31 -2.95
CA SER A 15 8.29 -0.65 -1.53
C SER A 15 7.44 -1.91 -1.40
N GLY A 16 7.44 -2.55 -0.23
CA GLY A 16 6.56 -3.69 0.04
C GLY A 16 5.08 -3.35 -0.19
N VAL A 17 4.66 -2.13 0.15
CA VAL A 17 3.28 -1.65 -0.07
C VAL A 17 2.99 -1.52 -1.56
N SER A 18 3.85 -0.83 -2.34
CA SER A 18 3.62 -0.64 -3.78
C SER A 18 3.63 -1.96 -4.54
N THR A 19 4.52 -2.90 -4.16
CA THR A 19 4.56 -4.24 -4.74
C THR A 19 3.28 -5.03 -4.42
N SER A 20 2.83 -5.01 -3.16
CA SER A 20 1.58 -5.65 -2.76
C SER A 20 0.36 -5.12 -3.52
N ILE A 21 0.28 -3.79 -3.70
CA ILE A 21 -0.81 -3.15 -4.44
C ILE A 21 -0.78 -3.55 -5.92
N ARG A 22 0.41 -3.58 -6.53
CA ARG A 22 0.55 -4.01 -7.92
C ARG A 22 0.12 -5.46 -8.11
N THR A 23 0.61 -6.36 -7.27
CA THR A 23 0.21 -7.78 -7.33
C THR A 23 -1.32 -7.92 -7.17
N LEU A 24 -1.90 -7.24 -6.19
CA LEU A 24 -3.36 -7.27 -5.99
C LEU A 24 -4.12 -6.70 -7.18
N LYS A 25 -3.63 -5.62 -7.80
CA LYS A 25 -4.21 -5.04 -9.02
C LYS A 25 -4.20 -6.06 -10.16
N GLU A 26 -3.04 -6.67 -10.42
CA GLU A 26 -2.85 -7.64 -11.51
C GLU A 26 -3.80 -8.86 -11.34
N GLU A 27 -3.91 -9.40 -10.12
CA GLU A 27 -4.81 -10.52 -9.83
C GLU A 27 -6.29 -10.14 -9.96
N LEU A 28 -6.69 -8.99 -9.45
CA LEU A 28 -8.08 -8.53 -9.60
C LEU A 28 -8.45 -8.25 -11.07
N GLU A 29 -7.52 -7.74 -11.86
CA GLU A 29 -7.72 -7.55 -13.30
C GLU A 29 -7.80 -8.88 -14.05
N ALA A 30 -7.02 -9.89 -13.65
CA ALA A 30 -7.12 -11.25 -14.19
C ALA A 30 -8.49 -11.90 -13.88
N GLU A 31 -9.08 -11.58 -12.74
CA GLU A 31 -10.44 -11.99 -12.35
C GLU A 31 -11.57 -11.14 -13.00
N GLY A 32 -11.22 -10.27 -13.96
CA GLY A 32 -12.17 -9.47 -14.72
C GLY A 32 -12.68 -8.22 -14.00
N HIS A 33 -11.98 -7.73 -13.00
CA HIS A 33 -12.25 -6.46 -12.38
C HIS A 33 -11.46 -5.33 -13.07
N GLU A 34 -11.90 -4.09 -12.92
CA GLU A 34 -11.17 -2.91 -13.37
C GLU A 34 -10.61 -2.20 -12.14
N VAL A 35 -9.29 -1.99 -12.10
CA VAL A 35 -8.62 -1.36 -10.96
C VAL A 35 -8.04 -0.02 -11.36
N ILE A 36 -8.43 1.03 -10.64
CA ILE A 36 -7.94 2.40 -10.82
C ILE A 36 -7.15 2.81 -9.59
N ILE A 37 -5.87 3.15 -9.79
CA ILE A 37 -4.96 3.60 -8.72
C ILE A 37 -5.02 5.13 -8.60
N PHE A 38 -5.29 5.62 -7.39
CA PHE A 38 -5.18 7.03 -7.04
C PHE A 38 -3.94 7.21 -6.15
N THR A 39 -2.95 7.95 -6.66
CA THR A 39 -1.67 8.09 -5.97
C THR A 39 -1.02 9.46 -6.17
N THR A 40 0.15 9.66 -5.59
CA THR A 40 0.95 10.89 -5.68
C THR A 40 1.64 11.03 -7.03
N THR A 41 1.88 12.28 -7.46
CA THR A 41 2.79 12.54 -8.58
C THR A 41 4.21 12.09 -8.23
N ASP A 42 4.91 11.58 -9.22
CA ASP A 42 6.34 11.26 -9.13
C ASP A 42 7.03 11.71 -10.43
N PRO A 43 8.17 12.42 -10.35
CA PRO A 43 8.88 12.88 -11.55
C PRO A 43 9.41 11.76 -12.47
N LYS A 44 9.50 10.54 -11.94
CA LYS A 44 9.97 9.36 -12.67
C LYS A 44 8.81 8.48 -13.17
N ALA A 45 7.57 8.90 -12.92
CA ALA A 45 6.41 8.15 -13.41
C ALA A 45 6.27 8.30 -14.92
N ASP A 46 5.80 7.25 -15.57
CA ASP A 46 5.41 7.30 -16.96
C ASP A 46 4.14 8.17 -17.11
N GLU A 47 4.11 9.01 -18.12
CA GLU A 47 2.96 9.89 -18.40
C GLU A 47 1.76 9.11 -18.96
N ASP A 48 2.00 7.98 -19.61
CA ASP A 48 0.99 7.15 -20.27
C ASP A 48 0.47 5.97 -19.43
N GLU A 49 0.63 6.03 -18.12
CA GLU A 49 0.15 4.96 -17.21
C GLU A 49 -1.39 4.81 -17.26
N LYS A 50 -1.84 3.69 -17.79
CA LYS A 50 -3.28 3.37 -17.84
C LYS A 50 -3.82 3.10 -16.44
N ASN A 51 -5.02 3.64 -16.15
CA ASN A 51 -5.72 3.44 -14.90
C ASN A 51 -4.96 3.90 -13.64
N ILE A 52 -4.01 4.84 -13.78
CA ILE A 52 -3.31 5.46 -12.67
C ILE A 52 -3.56 6.97 -12.69
N ILE A 53 -4.21 7.45 -11.63
CA ILE A 53 -4.56 8.87 -11.48
C ILE A 53 -3.62 9.48 -10.45
N ARG A 54 -2.69 10.32 -10.94
CA ARG A 54 -1.75 11.02 -10.09
C ARG A 54 -2.22 12.43 -9.78
N LEU A 55 -2.18 12.79 -8.50
CA LEU A 55 -2.54 14.13 -8.05
C LEU A 55 -1.35 14.80 -7.36
N THR A 56 -1.33 16.14 -7.47
CA THR A 56 -0.25 16.99 -6.99
C THR A 56 0.17 16.66 -5.56
N SER A 57 1.45 16.42 -5.39
CA SER A 57 2.06 16.07 -4.12
C SER A 57 3.38 16.82 -3.92
N ILE A 58 3.77 16.99 -2.66
CA ILE A 58 5.08 17.52 -2.28
C ILE A 58 5.91 16.43 -1.60
N PRO A 59 7.26 16.48 -1.70
CA PRO A 59 8.12 15.59 -0.94
C PRO A 59 7.88 15.75 0.57
N PHE A 60 7.91 14.64 1.30
CA PHE A 60 7.81 14.68 2.76
C PHE A 60 9.20 14.92 3.36
N LEU A 61 9.38 16.02 4.09
CA LEU A 61 10.68 16.48 4.58
C LEU A 61 11.45 15.44 5.41
N SER A 62 10.74 14.62 6.20
CA SER A 62 11.36 13.59 7.04
C SER A 62 11.70 12.28 6.30
N PHE A 63 11.14 12.07 5.12
CA PHE A 63 11.38 10.91 4.27
C PHE A 63 11.41 11.36 2.82
N LYS A 64 12.60 11.65 2.30
CA LYS A 64 12.79 12.19 0.94
C LYS A 64 12.14 11.34 -0.17
N ASP A 65 12.02 10.04 0.08
CA ASP A 65 11.40 9.08 -0.85
C ASP A 65 9.86 9.03 -0.73
N ARG A 66 9.24 9.80 0.17
CA ARG A 66 7.79 9.82 0.33
C ARG A 66 7.20 11.17 -0.04
N ARG A 67 5.98 11.13 -0.57
CA ARG A 67 5.26 12.33 -1.00
C ARG A 67 3.90 12.37 -0.32
N ILE A 68 3.41 13.57 -0.06
CA ILE A 68 2.10 13.82 0.54
C ILE A 68 1.25 14.61 -0.46
N ALA A 69 0.04 14.16 -0.72
CA ALA A 69 -0.90 14.93 -1.51
C ALA A 69 -1.35 16.17 -0.74
N VAL A 70 -1.21 17.34 -1.36
CA VAL A 70 -1.55 18.64 -0.74
C VAL A 70 -2.80 19.25 -1.35
N LYS A 71 -3.16 18.85 -2.57
CA LYS A 71 -4.36 19.30 -3.29
C LYS A 71 -4.91 18.16 -4.13
N GLY A 72 -6.22 18.17 -4.38
CA GLY A 72 -6.79 17.24 -5.36
C GLY A 72 -7.94 16.37 -4.87
N MET A 73 -8.40 16.52 -3.64
CA MET A 73 -9.55 15.75 -3.12
C MET A 73 -10.78 15.88 -4.04
N ASN A 74 -11.11 17.08 -4.50
CA ASN A 74 -12.21 17.31 -5.44
C ASN A 74 -11.93 16.73 -6.83
N LYS A 75 -10.64 16.72 -7.27
CA LYS A 75 -10.26 16.07 -8.53
C LYS A 75 -10.39 14.56 -8.39
N ALA A 76 -9.93 13.97 -7.27
CA ALA A 76 -10.11 12.56 -6.97
C ALA A 76 -11.59 12.14 -7.00
N LEU A 77 -12.46 12.94 -6.37
CA LEU A 77 -13.90 12.70 -6.38
C LEU A 77 -14.50 12.74 -7.80
N ARG A 78 -14.12 13.75 -8.59
CA ARG A 78 -14.58 13.84 -9.99
C ARG A 78 -14.12 12.67 -10.84
N GLU A 79 -12.86 12.29 -10.73
CA GLU A 79 -12.30 11.14 -11.46
C GLU A 79 -12.95 9.83 -10.99
N ALA A 80 -13.11 9.62 -9.69
CA ALA A 80 -13.79 8.43 -9.16
C ALA A 80 -15.23 8.31 -9.67
N LYS A 81 -15.96 9.43 -9.72
CA LYS A 81 -17.31 9.49 -10.31
C LYS A 81 -17.31 9.21 -11.81
N LYS A 82 -16.38 9.81 -12.56
CA LYS A 82 -16.20 9.58 -14.01
C LYS A 82 -15.90 8.11 -14.30
N GLN A 83 -15.03 7.50 -13.53
CA GLN A 83 -14.66 6.09 -13.62
C GLN A 83 -15.74 5.14 -13.07
N LYS A 84 -16.80 5.65 -12.47
CA LYS A 84 -17.90 4.86 -11.88
C LYS A 84 -17.38 3.81 -10.90
N ILE A 85 -16.55 4.23 -9.94
CA ILE A 85 -15.97 3.35 -8.93
C ILE A 85 -17.08 2.72 -8.08
N ASP A 86 -17.06 1.40 -7.91
CA ASP A 86 -18.02 0.64 -7.11
C ASP A 86 -17.59 0.50 -5.64
N ILE A 87 -16.27 0.47 -5.39
CA ILE A 87 -15.68 0.29 -4.06
C ILE A 87 -14.37 1.07 -3.94
N VAL A 88 -14.14 1.66 -2.79
CA VAL A 88 -12.86 2.27 -2.41
C VAL A 88 -12.05 1.28 -1.58
N HIS A 89 -10.78 1.09 -1.97
CA HIS A 89 -9.81 0.33 -1.21
C HIS A 89 -8.61 1.23 -0.84
N THR A 90 -8.47 1.54 0.44
CA THR A 90 -7.37 2.38 0.93
C THR A 90 -6.20 1.52 1.42
N HIS A 91 -4.97 1.93 1.12
CA HIS A 91 -3.74 1.20 1.47
C HIS A 91 -2.79 1.98 2.37
N THR A 92 -3.11 3.25 2.63
CA THR A 92 -2.40 4.11 3.58
C THR A 92 -3.40 4.91 4.38
N GLU A 93 -3.04 5.35 5.59
CA GLU A 93 -3.93 6.10 6.49
C GLU A 93 -3.72 7.61 6.39
N PHE A 94 -2.79 8.05 5.52
CA PHE A 94 -2.43 9.45 5.35
C PHE A 94 -3.29 10.15 4.28
N SER A 95 -2.68 11.03 3.48
CA SER A 95 -3.40 11.93 2.59
C SER A 95 -4.34 11.21 1.61
N TRP A 96 -3.87 10.13 0.99
CA TRP A 96 -4.67 9.35 0.04
C TRP A 96 -5.69 8.45 0.69
N GLY A 97 -5.35 7.87 1.84
CA GLY A 97 -6.32 7.09 2.61
C GLY A 97 -7.51 7.95 3.07
N LEU A 98 -7.23 9.15 3.57
CA LEU A 98 -8.28 10.12 3.94
C LEU A 98 -9.08 10.59 2.72
N THR A 99 -8.41 10.84 1.58
CA THR A 99 -9.07 11.17 0.32
C THR A 99 -9.96 10.04 -0.17
N GLY A 100 -9.50 8.78 -0.11
CA GLY A 100 -10.31 7.62 -0.47
C GLY A 100 -11.57 7.50 0.39
N LYS A 101 -11.44 7.68 1.71
CA LYS A 101 -12.59 7.69 2.62
C LYS A 101 -13.57 8.82 2.31
N PHE A 102 -13.07 10.01 2.00
CA PHE A 102 -13.90 11.13 1.57
C PHE A 102 -14.66 10.79 0.28
N VAL A 103 -13.98 10.20 -0.71
CA VAL A 103 -14.61 9.75 -1.97
C VAL A 103 -15.68 8.71 -1.71
N GLY A 104 -15.38 7.67 -0.91
CA GLY A 104 -16.35 6.64 -0.54
C GLY A 104 -17.60 7.22 0.14
N TYR A 105 -17.39 8.15 1.07
CA TYR A 105 -18.49 8.86 1.74
C TYR A 105 -19.35 9.68 0.77
N MET A 106 -18.73 10.50 -0.08
CA MET A 106 -19.42 11.37 -1.03
C MET A 106 -20.17 10.60 -2.11
N LEU A 107 -19.65 9.45 -2.54
CA LEU A 107 -20.29 8.60 -3.54
C LEU A 107 -21.22 7.54 -2.93
N GLN A 108 -21.29 7.46 -1.60
CA GLN A 108 -22.08 6.46 -0.87
C GLN A 108 -21.72 5.01 -1.26
N ILE A 109 -20.43 4.75 -1.50
CA ILE A 109 -19.90 3.43 -1.86
C ILE A 109 -19.06 2.83 -0.72
N PRO A 110 -18.96 1.49 -0.65
CA PRO A 110 -18.17 0.81 0.38
C PRO A 110 -16.72 1.27 0.38
N THR A 111 -16.13 1.37 1.58
CA THR A 111 -14.70 1.64 1.76
C THR A 111 -14.09 0.54 2.62
N VAL A 112 -13.09 -0.17 2.10
CA VAL A 112 -12.27 -1.15 2.81
C VAL A 112 -10.83 -0.62 2.95
N HIS A 113 -10.10 -1.18 3.92
CA HIS A 113 -8.73 -0.74 4.19
C HIS A 113 -7.80 -1.93 4.40
N THR A 114 -6.64 -1.94 3.73
CA THR A 114 -5.54 -2.85 4.06
C THR A 114 -4.50 -2.14 4.92
N TYR A 115 -4.27 -2.67 6.12
CA TYR A 115 -3.32 -2.13 7.08
C TYR A 115 -1.93 -2.75 6.85
N HIS A 116 -1.05 -2.06 6.14
CA HIS A 116 0.25 -2.62 5.71
C HIS A 116 1.38 -2.44 6.73
N THR A 117 1.34 -1.42 7.57
CA THR A 117 2.52 -0.98 8.33
C THR A 117 2.26 -0.91 9.82
N MET A 118 3.07 -1.61 10.61
CA MET A 118 3.12 -1.42 12.07
C MET A 118 3.81 -0.11 12.43
N TYR A 119 3.13 1.01 12.30
CA TYR A 119 3.71 2.34 12.50
C TYR A 119 4.43 2.52 13.84
N GLU A 120 3.97 1.87 14.91
CA GLU A 120 4.64 1.94 16.21
C GLU A 120 6.12 1.50 16.15
N LYS A 121 6.45 0.53 15.28
CA LYS A 121 7.83 0.06 15.10
C LYS A 121 8.71 1.05 14.32
N TYR A 122 8.10 2.01 13.64
CA TYR A 122 8.80 2.98 12.78
C TYR A 122 8.84 4.40 13.36
N LEU A 123 8.30 4.61 14.56
CA LEU A 123 8.25 5.95 15.18
C LEU A 123 9.64 6.54 15.42
N HIS A 124 10.65 5.70 15.64
CA HIS A 124 12.03 6.15 15.84
C HIS A 124 12.62 6.82 14.57
N TYR A 125 12.09 6.53 13.40
CA TYR A 125 12.49 7.23 12.16
C TYR A 125 11.85 8.62 12.02
N ILE A 126 10.81 8.92 12.79
CA ILE A 126 10.13 10.22 12.75
C ILE A 126 10.68 11.10 13.88
N ALA A 127 11.57 12.05 13.50
CA ALA A 127 12.20 12.97 14.44
C ALA A 127 12.76 12.27 15.71
N ASN A 128 13.47 11.14 15.52
CA ASN A 128 14.06 10.32 16.57
C ASN A 128 13.03 9.84 17.63
N GLY A 129 11.78 9.58 17.22
CA GLY A 129 10.71 9.11 18.10
C GLY A 129 10.15 10.15 19.08
N ARG A 130 10.58 11.41 18.97
CA ARG A 130 10.22 12.48 19.93
C ARG A 130 8.88 13.14 19.64
N VAL A 131 8.44 13.13 18.36
CA VAL A 131 7.25 13.89 17.92
C VAL A 131 5.98 13.06 17.97
N VAL A 132 6.03 11.79 17.59
CA VAL A 132 4.83 10.92 17.54
C VAL A 132 4.95 9.81 18.56
N LYS A 133 4.04 9.79 19.55
CA LYS A 133 3.98 8.74 20.57
C LYS A 133 3.15 7.54 20.10
N PRO A 134 3.43 6.30 20.56
CA PRO A 134 2.64 5.11 20.22
C PRO A 134 1.13 5.27 20.46
N LYS A 135 0.77 6.02 21.54
CA LYS A 135 -0.63 6.32 21.85
C LYS A 135 -1.32 7.13 20.74
N ALA A 136 -0.63 8.06 20.10
CA ALA A 136 -1.18 8.83 18.99
C ALA A 136 -1.45 7.95 17.76
N VAL A 137 -0.51 7.04 17.44
CA VAL A 137 -0.71 6.04 16.37
C VAL A 137 -1.93 5.18 16.65
N LYS A 138 -2.06 4.64 17.86
CA LYS A 138 -3.21 3.84 18.28
C LYS A 138 -4.53 4.60 18.07
N ILE A 139 -4.60 5.87 18.50
CA ILE A 139 -5.81 6.70 18.39
C ILE A 139 -6.12 6.96 16.90
N ALA A 140 -5.12 7.34 16.10
CA ALA A 140 -5.28 7.62 14.69
C ALA A 140 -5.74 6.38 13.90
N SER A 141 -5.09 5.23 14.11
CA SER A 141 -5.45 3.97 13.49
C SER A 141 -6.88 3.54 13.87
N ARG A 142 -7.24 3.64 15.15
CA ARG A 142 -8.61 3.36 15.62
C ARG A 142 -9.64 4.25 14.94
N TYR A 143 -9.37 5.56 14.90
CA TYR A 143 -10.28 6.52 14.26
C TYR A 143 -10.43 6.25 12.77
N PHE A 144 -9.33 5.95 12.09
CA PHE A 144 -9.33 5.64 10.67
C PHE A 144 -10.08 4.34 10.38
N CYS A 145 -9.70 3.24 11.01
CA CYS A 145 -10.22 1.91 10.75
C CYS A 145 -11.70 1.76 11.13
N ASN A 146 -12.12 2.33 12.26
CA ASN A 146 -13.53 2.23 12.70
C ASN A 146 -14.52 2.98 11.79
N ARG A 147 -14.02 3.75 10.83
CA ARG A 147 -14.82 4.44 9.81
C ARG A 147 -14.70 3.83 8.42
N THR A 148 -14.25 2.60 8.33
CA THR A 148 -14.29 1.77 7.11
C THR A 148 -15.33 0.67 7.28
N MET A 149 -15.72 0.01 6.17
CA MET A 149 -16.63 -1.12 6.21
C MET A 149 -15.95 -2.37 6.77
N GLY A 150 -14.68 -2.59 6.40
CA GLY A 150 -13.86 -3.72 6.86
C GLY A 150 -12.38 -3.43 6.70
N ILE A 151 -11.57 -4.24 7.37
CA ILE A 151 -10.12 -4.10 7.42
C ILE A 151 -9.48 -5.42 7.01
N ILE A 152 -8.44 -5.32 6.19
CA ILE A 152 -7.58 -6.43 5.82
C ILE A 152 -6.27 -6.31 6.59
N ALA A 153 -5.89 -7.35 7.30
CA ALA A 153 -4.61 -7.48 7.98
C ALA A 153 -3.77 -8.55 7.26
N PRO A 154 -2.48 -8.29 6.94
CA PRO A 154 -1.65 -9.25 6.21
C PRO A 154 -1.21 -10.45 7.06
N SER A 155 -1.45 -10.43 8.35
CA SER A 155 -1.10 -11.51 9.27
C SER A 155 -2.00 -11.53 10.51
N GLN A 156 -2.02 -12.69 11.20
CA GLN A 156 -2.73 -12.83 12.47
C GLN A 156 -2.16 -11.88 13.54
N GLN A 157 -0.84 -11.71 13.59
CA GLN A 157 -0.18 -10.77 14.49
C GLN A 157 -0.67 -9.32 14.27
N MET A 158 -0.84 -8.92 13.01
CA MET A 158 -1.38 -7.59 12.68
C MET A 158 -2.84 -7.46 13.15
N LYS A 159 -3.66 -8.47 12.91
CA LYS A 159 -5.06 -8.49 13.39
C LYS A 159 -5.14 -8.32 14.90
N GLU A 160 -4.36 -9.08 15.65
CA GLU A 160 -4.31 -9.00 17.13
C GLU A 160 -3.86 -7.61 17.60
N LYS A 161 -2.86 -7.05 16.92
CA LYS A 161 -2.38 -5.69 17.20
C LYS A 161 -3.49 -4.65 16.98
N LEU A 162 -4.20 -4.72 15.87
CA LEU A 162 -5.31 -3.81 15.55
C LEU A 162 -6.47 -3.98 16.54
N ALA A 163 -6.79 -5.20 16.95
CA ALA A 163 -7.78 -5.47 17.99
C ALA A 163 -7.41 -4.78 19.32
N SER A 164 -6.11 -4.79 19.69
CA SER A 164 -5.61 -4.09 20.87
C SER A 164 -5.77 -2.56 20.81
N TYR A 165 -6.05 -2.00 19.65
CA TYR A 165 -6.34 -0.57 19.47
C TYR A 165 -7.81 -0.20 19.68
N ASN A 166 -8.66 -1.16 20.08
CA ASN A 166 -10.11 -1.02 20.19
C ASN A 166 -10.74 -0.71 18.80
N ILE A 167 -10.29 -1.43 17.79
CA ILE A 167 -10.92 -1.46 16.47
C ILE A 167 -11.99 -2.55 16.54
N TYR A 168 -13.26 -2.16 16.34
CA TYR A 168 -14.42 -3.05 16.45
C TYR A 168 -14.97 -3.47 15.08
N LYS A 169 -14.42 -2.95 13.99
CA LYS A 169 -14.77 -3.38 12.64
C LYS A 169 -14.21 -4.77 12.34
N GLU A 170 -14.87 -5.49 11.45
CA GLU A 170 -14.38 -6.79 11.00
C GLU A 170 -12.95 -6.68 10.47
N ILE A 171 -12.05 -7.51 10.98
CA ILE A 171 -10.66 -7.62 10.51
C ILE A 171 -10.47 -9.02 9.94
N ARG A 172 -10.27 -9.09 8.63
CA ARG A 172 -9.92 -10.33 7.93
C ARG A 172 -8.43 -10.45 7.76
N VAL A 173 -7.90 -11.64 8.03
CA VAL A 173 -6.49 -11.95 7.73
C VAL A 173 -6.41 -12.44 6.29
N ILE A 174 -5.79 -11.62 5.45
CA ILE A 174 -5.51 -11.95 4.04
C ILE A 174 -4.03 -11.67 3.81
N PRO A 175 -3.18 -12.70 3.72
CA PRO A 175 -1.75 -12.53 3.47
C PRO A 175 -1.49 -11.81 2.15
N THR A 176 -0.42 -11.04 2.11
CA THR A 176 0.04 -10.42 0.88
C THR A 176 0.45 -11.48 -0.13
N GLY A 177 -0.11 -11.43 -1.33
CA GLY A 177 0.30 -12.29 -2.44
C GLY A 177 1.75 -12.02 -2.83
N VAL A 178 2.46 -13.08 -3.19
CA VAL A 178 3.84 -13.03 -3.69
C VAL A 178 3.87 -13.71 -5.04
N ARG A 179 4.41 -13.01 -6.04
CA ARG A 179 4.66 -13.61 -7.34
C ARG A 179 5.86 -14.53 -7.24
N ILE A 180 5.66 -15.80 -7.48
CA ILE A 180 6.74 -16.78 -7.57
C ILE A 180 7.33 -16.64 -8.98
N PRO A 181 8.61 -16.27 -9.12
CA PRO A 181 9.24 -16.19 -10.44
C PRO A 181 9.39 -17.58 -11.07
N ASP A 182 9.33 -17.63 -12.38
CA ASP A 182 9.58 -18.87 -13.12
C ASP A 182 11.01 -19.37 -12.87
N ARG A 183 11.11 -20.68 -12.78
CA ARG A 183 12.43 -21.33 -12.65
C ARG A 183 13.18 -21.17 -13.96
N ILE A 184 14.40 -20.64 -13.88
CA ILE A 184 15.32 -20.55 -15.02
C ILE A 184 16.31 -21.70 -14.92
N ASP A 185 16.20 -22.67 -15.82
CA ASP A 185 17.11 -23.81 -15.84
C ASP A 185 18.56 -23.39 -16.13
N GLY A 186 19.51 -24.02 -15.43
CA GLY A 186 20.94 -23.70 -15.55
C GLY A 186 21.40 -22.44 -14.84
N ILE A 187 20.50 -21.54 -14.40
CA ILE A 187 20.88 -20.28 -13.73
C ILE A 187 21.68 -20.50 -12.45
N LYS A 188 21.39 -21.58 -11.73
CA LYS A 188 22.11 -21.93 -10.49
C LYS A 188 23.59 -22.18 -10.77
N ALA A 189 23.92 -23.04 -11.74
CA ALA A 189 25.31 -23.36 -12.10
C ALA A 189 26.03 -22.11 -12.58
N LYS A 190 25.43 -21.36 -13.50
CA LYS A 190 25.98 -20.10 -14.01
C LYS A 190 26.26 -19.08 -12.90
N LYS A 191 25.36 -18.90 -11.94
CA LYS A 191 25.58 -17.97 -10.84
C LYS A 191 26.62 -18.42 -9.83
N ARG A 192 26.74 -19.72 -9.61
CA ARG A 192 27.80 -20.27 -8.76
C ARG A 192 29.16 -20.04 -9.40
N GLU A 193 29.29 -20.29 -10.69
CA GLU A 193 30.53 -20.03 -11.45
C GLU A 193 30.90 -18.53 -11.42
N GLU A 194 29.95 -17.64 -11.73
CA GLU A 194 30.13 -16.17 -11.68
C GLU A 194 30.62 -15.67 -10.30
N LEU A 195 30.16 -16.31 -9.22
CA LEU A 195 30.47 -15.92 -7.86
C LEU A 195 31.63 -16.70 -7.24
N GLY A 196 32.25 -17.66 -7.97
CA GLY A 196 33.32 -18.49 -7.49
C GLY A 196 32.90 -19.45 -6.36
N ILE A 197 31.63 -19.89 -6.33
CA ILE A 197 31.06 -20.74 -5.29
C ILE A 197 31.09 -22.19 -5.79
N SER A 198 31.71 -23.10 -5.03
CA SER A 198 31.76 -24.51 -5.39
C SER A 198 30.42 -25.21 -5.20
N ASP A 199 30.19 -26.34 -5.89
CA ASP A 199 28.93 -27.09 -5.79
C ASP A 199 28.68 -27.70 -4.41
N SER A 200 29.74 -27.91 -3.63
CA SER A 200 29.67 -28.45 -2.26
C SER A 200 29.33 -27.40 -1.22
N GLU A 201 29.40 -26.10 -1.54
CA GLU A 201 29.14 -25.04 -0.58
C GLU A 201 27.65 -24.76 -0.42
N LEU A 202 27.21 -24.58 0.84
CA LEU A 202 25.88 -24.11 1.17
C LEU A 202 25.82 -22.59 1.01
N VAL A 203 24.90 -22.13 0.19
CA VAL A 203 24.65 -20.69 -0.01
C VAL A 203 23.40 -20.24 0.71
N LEU A 204 23.56 -19.30 1.62
CA LEU A 204 22.44 -18.61 2.29
C LEU A 204 22.35 -17.18 1.74
N LEU A 205 21.21 -16.86 1.13
CA LEU A 205 20.92 -15.51 0.63
C LEU A 205 19.89 -14.83 1.54
N SER A 206 20.24 -13.65 2.03
CA SER A 206 19.31 -12.76 2.72
C SER A 206 19.20 -11.46 1.92
N LEU A 207 17.99 -11.11 1.52
CA LEU A 207 17.70 -9.88 0.82
C LEU A 207 16.78 -9.03 1.70
N SER A 208 17.30 -7.92 2.19
CA SER A 208 16.55 -6.97 3.04
C SER A 208 16.85 -5.53 2.66
N ARG A 209 15.99 -4.62 3.11
CA ARG A 209 16.16 -3.18 2.96
C ARG A 209 16.45 -2.53 4.30
#